data_16869d2dda5c995a80e36aaa00fd000b
#
_entry.id   16869d2dda5c995a80e36aaa00fd000b
#
_cell.length_a   1.000
_cell.length_b   1.000
_cell.length_c   1.000
_cell.angle_alpha   90.00
_cell.angle_beta   90.00
_cell.angle_gamma   90.00
#
_symmetry.space_group_name_H-M   'P 1'
#
loop_
_entity.id
_entity.type
_entity.pdbx_description
1 polymer ?
#
loop_
_entity_poly.entity_id
_entity_poly.type
_entity_poly.pdbx_seq_one_letter_code
_entity_poly.pdbx_strand_id
1 'polypeptide(L)'
;MRSTLLSATIVSVTAFTVAASTSMTVLAQAPAPAMAANAAASAPAAAAAAAVPVRPATPSGYVIGVDDVLSILFWRDKDLSAPEITVRPDGKVTLPLLNDVQAAGLTPEQLRDTVLDAARKYVEDPNPTVIVKEIKSRKVFITGQVEKPGPYPLNGTVTVLQLIATAGGLRDFADGKNISVIRVRDGKQAVFEFNYQDLLKKRYLSQNIELTPGDTVVVP
;
A
#
# COMPACT_ATOMS: atom_id res chain seq x y z
N MET A 1 -13.52 50.17 35.06
CA MET A 1 -13.58 49.81 36.49
C MET A 1 -13.06 48.38 36.65
N ARG A 2 -11.95 48.33 37.38
CA ARG A 2 -11.43 47.25 38.26
C ARG A 2 -11.21 45.90 37.62
N SER A 3 -10.01 45.48 37.40
CA SER A 3 -8.90 45.15 38.35
C SER A 3 -8.81 43.63 38.57
N THR A 4 -7.67 43.11 38.19
CA THR A 4 -6.70 42.27 38.96
C THR A 4 -7.11 40.86 39.30
N LEU A 5 -6.24 39.83 39.23
CA LEU A 5 -4.90 39.48 39.71
C LEU A 5 -4.46 38.16 39.07
N LEU A 6 -3.35 37.97 38.46
CA LEU A 6 -2.03 37.58 38.98
C LEU A 6 -2.05 36.46 40.05
N SER A 7 -1.59 35.27 39.68
CA SER A 7 -0.88 34.38 40.58
C SER A 7 0.13 33.51 39.80
N ALA A 8 1.38 33.83 40.00
CA ALA A 8 2.53 33.01 39.69
C ALA A 8 2.77 32.09 40.90
N THR A 9 3.17 30.86 40.63
CA THR A 9 3.80 29.99 41.64
C THR A 9 5.02 29.33 41.02
N ILE A 10 6.14 29.77 41.54
CA ILE A 10 7.51 29.29 41.40
C ILE A 10 7.71 28.13 42.40
N VAL A 11 8.84 27.40 42.23
CA VAL A 11 9.53 26.50 43.19
C VAL A 11 9.34 25.04 42.84
N SER A 12 10.32 24.16 42.65
CA SER A 12 11.66 24.12 43.25
C SER A 12 12.53 23.07 42.53
N VAL A 13 13.77 23.45 42.37
CA VAL A 13 14.92 22.61 42.03
C VAL A 13 15.28 21.76 43.25
N THR A 14 15.54 20.45 43.09
CA THR A 14 16.40 19.72 44.01
C THR A 14 17.36 18.80 43.23
N ALA A 15 18.59 19.28 43.22
CA ALA A 15 19.76 18.48 42.91
C ALA A 15 20.05 17.50 44.07
N PHE A 16 20.37 16.26 43.73
CA PHE A 16 20.98 15.35 44.71
C PHE A 16 22.25 14.74 44.09
N THR A 17 23.35 15.31 44.47
CA THR A 17 24.72 14.81 44.32
C THR A 17 25.03 13.92 45.49
N VAL A 18 25.47 12.69 45.29
CA VAL A 18 26.32 11.98 46.25
C VAL A 18 27.40 11.22 45.48
N ALA A 19 28.60 11.61 45.85
CA ALA A 19 29.88 11.06 45.43
C ALA A 19 30.39 10.01 46.42
N ALA A 20 31.49 9.36 46.01
CA ALA A 20 32.48 8.60 46.79
C ALA A 20 32.23 7.09 46.88
N SER A 21 33.15 6.18 46.77
CA SER A 21 34.62 6.20 46.70
C SER A 21 35.10 4.74 46.74
N THR A 22 36.25 4.49 46.09
CA THR A 22 37.33 3.53 46.50
C THR A 22 36.99 2.04 46.71
N SER A 23 37.66 1.08 46.13
CA SER A 23 39.05 0.74 46.37
C SER A 23 39.56 -0.37 45.43
N MET A 24 40.71 -0.18 44.92
CA MET A 24 41.81 -1.05 44.57
C MET A 24 41.87 -2.43 45.24
N THR A 25 42.07 -3.50 44.49
CA THR A 25 43.02 -4.54 44.89
C THR A 25 43.62 -5.21 43.65
N VAL A 26 44.91 -5.00 43.50
CA VAL A 26 45.84 -5.66 42.59
C VAL A 26 46.15 -7.07 43.17
N LEU A 27 46.12 -8.10 42.37
CA LEU A 27 47.05 -9.23 42.52
C LEU A 27 47.35 -9.85 41.17
N ALA A 28 48.62 -9.81 40.84
CA ALA A 28 49.27 -10.42 39.71
C ALA A 28 49.39 -11.94 39.89
N GLN A 29 49.24 -12.67 38.79
CA GLN A 29 50.08 -13.85 38.55
C GLN A 29 49.90 -14.38 37.13
N ALA A 30 50.93 -14.34 36.31
CA ALA A 30 51.17 -15.20 35.15
C ALA A 30 52.09 -16.36 35.61
N PRO A 31 52.29 -17.45 34.86
CA PRO A 31 52.46 -17.56 33.42
C PRO A 31 51.84 -18.82 32.76
N ALA A 32 51.89 -18.81 31.44
CA ALA A 32 51.54 -19.84 30.47
C ALA A 32 52.32 -21.18 30.63
N PRO A 33 52.03 -22.31 29.88
CA PRO A 33 51.96 -22.26 28.40
C PRO A 33 50.98 -23.22 27.67
N ALA A 34 50.78 -22.87 26.40
CA ALA A 34 50.63 -23.73 25.21
C ALA A 34 49.63 -24.90 25.18
N MET A 35 48.70 -24.89 24.29
CA MET A 35 48.71 -25.65 23.02
C MET A 35 47.38 -25.47 22.28
N ALA A 36 47.51 -25.02 21.04
CA ALA A 36 46.73 -25.28 19.85
C ALA A 36 45.37 -25.99 19.97
N ALA A 37 44.31 -25.30 19.56
CA ALA A 37 43.30 -25.85 18.67
C ALA A 37 42.57 -24.69 17.94
N ASN A 38 42.87 -24.66 16.68
CA ASN A 38 42.26 -23.85 15.67
C ASN A 38 40.76 -24.21 15.58
N ALA A 39 39.87 -23.33 16.01
CA ALA A 39 38.46 -23.39 15.68
C ALA A 39 38.06 -21.99 15.21
N ALA A 40 38.18 -21.80 13.91
CA ALA A 40 37.62 -20.67 13.22
C ALA A 40 36.10 -20.70 13.39
N ALA A 41 35.59 -20.01 14.39
CA ALA A 41 34.19 -19.65 14.45
C ALA A 41 33.98 -18.49 13.49
N SER A 42 33.62 -18.83 12.28
CA SER A 42 33.05 -17.89 11.31
C SER A 42 31.74 -17.35 11.87
N ALA A 43 31.78 -16.15 12.41
CA ALA A 43 30.59 -15.36 12.64
C ALA A 43 29.85 -15.20 11.28
N PRO A 44 28.54 -15.48 11.20
CA PRO A 44 27.80 -15.12 10.02
C PRO A 44 27.74 -13.58 9.96
N ALA A 45 28.44 -13.02 8.99
CA ALA A 45 28.21 -11.66 8.57
C ALA A 45 26.72 -11.58 8.24
N ALA A 46 25.97 -10.86 9.07
CA ALA A 46 24.62 -10.44 8.73
C ALA A 46 24.73 -9.56 7.48
N ALA A 47 24.55 -10.20 6.33
CA ALA A 47 24.34 -9.50 5.09
C ALA A 47 23.11 -8.61 5.30
N ALA A 48 23.34 -7.31 5.44
CA ALA A 48 22.30 -6.32 5.32
C ALA A 48 21.69 -6.55 3.94
N ALA A 49 20.57 -7.25 3.91
CA ALA A 49 19.74 -7.37 2.73
C ALA A 49 19.32 -5.94 2.40
N ALA A 50 20.01 -5.37 1.43
CA ALA A 50 19.55 -4.14 0.81
C ALA A 50 18.10 -4.38 0.42
N ALA A 51 17.19 -3.62 1.03
CA ALA A 51 15.78 -3.63 0.68
C ALA A 51 15.71 -3.21 -0.78
N VAL A 52 15.58 -4.19 -1.65
CA VAL A 52 15.25 -3.96 -3.06
C VAL A 52 13.91 -3.25 -3.02
N PRO A 53 13.77 -2.03 -3.60
CA PRO A 53 12.47 -1.39 -3.65
C PRO A 53 11.53 -2.34 -4.38
N VAL A 54 10.56 -2.88 -3.66
CA VAL A 54 9.50 -3.72 -4.22
C VAL A 54 8.74 -2.82 -5.18
N ARG A 55 9.05 -2.94 -6.46
CA ARG A 55 8.21 -2.36 -7.49
C ARG A 55 6.83 -2.99 -7.30
N PRO A 56 5.77 -2.19 -7.17
CA PRO A 56 4.44 -2.75 -7.15
C PRO A 56 4.27 -3.53 -8.46
N ALA A 57 4.24 -4.86 -8.34
CA ALA A 57 3.96 -5.71 -9.48
C ALA A 57 2.50 -5.45 -9.86
N THR A 58 2.28 -4.92 -11.05
CA THR A 58 0.92 -4.81 -11.60
C THR A 58 0.31 -6.20 -11.63
N PRO A 59 -0.89 -6.39 -11.07
CA PRO A 59 -1.57 -7.68 -11.10
C PRO A 59 -1.68 -8.18 -12.54
N SER A 60 -1.47 -9.47 -12.77
CA SER A 60 -1.68 -10.09 -14.08
C SER A 60 -3.11 -9.81 -14.56
N GLY A 61 -3.24 -9.21 -15.75
CA GLY A 61 -4.53 -8.77 -16.29
C GLY A 61 -5.01 -7.38 -15.80
N TYR A 62 -4.09 -6.57 -15.28
CA TYR A 62 -4.42 -5.19 -14.94
C TYR A 62 -4.70 -4.38 -16.21
N VAL A 63 -5.84 -3.69 -16.18
CA VAL A 63 -6.28 -2.75 -17.20
C VAL A 63 -6.34 -1.37 -16.55
N ILE A 64 -5.76 -0.40 -17.20
CA ILE A 64 -5.71 1.00 -16.75
C ILE A 64 -7.12 1.56 -16.70
N GLY A 65 -7.45 2.19 -15.59
CA GLY A 65 -8.74 2.84 -15.38
C GLY A 65 -8.62 4.35 -15.22
N VAL A 66 -9.76 4.99 -15.10
CA VAL A 66 -9.85 6.42 -14.76
C VAL A 66 -9.31 6.67 -13.37
N ASP A 67 -8.69 7.83 -13.13
CA ASP A 67 -8.03 8.25 -11.89
C ASP A 67 -6.72 7.52 -11.56
N ASP A 68 -6.29 6.52 -12.34
CA ASP A 68 -4.99 5.89 -12.13
C ASP A 68 -3.84 6.87 -12.39
N VAL A 69 -2.78 6.75 -11.59
CA VAL A 69 -1.60 7.59 -11.72
C VAL A 69 -0.50 6.79 -12.42
N LEU A 70 -0.08 7.29 -13.57
CA LEU A 70 0.94 6.68 -14.41
C LEU A 70 2.19 7.56 -14.46
N SER A 71 3.30 6.95 -14.80
CA SER A 71 4.54 7.65 -15.19
C SER A 71 4.96 7.15 -16.56
N ILE A 72 5.10 8.05 -17.50
CA ILE A 72 5.54 7.74 -18.87
C ILE A 72 6.87 8.45 -19.08
N LEU A 73 7.92 7.67 -19.24
CA LEU A 73 9.29 8.18 -19.34
C LEU A 73 9.90 7.77 -20.68
N PHE A 74 10.55 8.73 -21.35
CA PHE A 74 11.36 8.48 -22.53
C PHE A 74 12.83 8.51 -22.17
N TRP A 75 13.59 7.52 -22.63
CA TRP A 75 14.99 7.34 -22.24
C TRP A 75 15.89 8.53 -22.55
N ARG A 76 15.74 9.14 -23.71
CA ARG A 76 16.59 10.26 -24.17
C ARG A 76 15.88 11.61 -24.14
N ASP A 77 14.56 11.62 -24.21
CA ASP A 77 13.75 12.80 -24.45
C ASP A 77 12.97 13.16 -23.18
N LYS A 78 13.62 13.94 -22.31
CA LYS A 78 12.99 14.38 -21.05
C LYS A 78 11.78 15.29 -21.29
N ASP A 79 11.78 16.02 -22.37
CA ASP A 79 10.71 16.95 -22.74
C ASP A 79 9.41 16.24 -23.15
N LEU A 80 9.49 14.97 -23.56
CA LEU A 80 8.35 14.10 -23.82
C LEU A 80 7.89 13.32 -22.57
N SER A 81 8.71 13.31 -21.53
CA SER A 81 8.45 12.51 -20.35
C SER A 81 7.45 13.17 -19.42
N ALA A 82 6.49 12.40 -18.93
CA ALA A 82 5.54 12.77 -17.89
C ALA A 82 5.77 11.88 -16.66
N PRO A 83 6.52 12.36 -15.64
CA PRO A 83 6.87 11.55 -14.47
C PRO A 83 5.68 11.24 -13.58
N GLU A 84 4.61 12.01 -13.71
CA GLU A 84 3.34 11.79 -13.01
C GLU A 84 2.19 12.36 -13.83
N ILE A 85 1.29 11.48 -14.22
CA ILE A 85 0.12 11.83 -15.01
C ILE A 85 -1.08 11.00 -14.54
N THR A 86 -2.21 11.66 -14.34
CA THR A 86 -3.45 11.01 -13.96
C THR A 86 -4.30 10.75 -15.20
N VAL A 87 -4.89 9.57 -15.28
CA VAL A 87 -5.85 9.24 -16.33
C VAL A 87 -7.12 10.06 -16.10
N ARG A 88 -7.48 10.85 -17.07
CA ARG A 88 -8.63 11.75 -17.04
C ARG A 88 -9.97 10.98 -17.06
N PRO A 89 -11.09 11.61 -16.65
CA PRO A 89 -12.41 10.98 -16.70
C PRO A 89 -12.86 10.53 -18.11
N ASP A 90 -12.30 11.13 -19.17
CA ASP A 90 -12.51 10.71 -20.55
C ASP A 90 -11.65 9.48 -20.95
N GLY A 91 -10.86 8.95 -20.02
CA GLY A 91 -10.00 7.79 -20.23
C GLY A 91 -8.70 8.08 -20.95
N LYS A 92 -8.37 9.35 -21.16
CA LYS A 92 -7.15 9.76 -21.87
C LYS A 92 -6.09 10.28 -20.92
N VAL A 93 -4.84 10.24 -21.38
CA VAL A 93 -3.69 10.92 -20.76
C VAL A 93 -3.17 11.97 -21.72
N THR A 94 -2.79 13.14 -21.20
CA THR A 94 -2.24 14.23 -22.01
C THR A 94 -0.74 14.25 -21.84
N LEU A 95 -0.01 13.99 -22.91
CA LEU A 95 1.45 13.98 -22.93
C LEU A 95 1.99 15.20 -23.68
N PRO A 96 3.16 15.74 -23.28
CA PRO A 96 3.82 16.77 -24.04
C PRO A 96 4.03 16.32 -25.50
N LEU A 97 3.80 17.20 -26.47
CA LEU A 97 3.88 16.99 -27.91
C LEU A 97 2.92 15.93 -28.48
N LEU A 98 2.61 14.88 -27.77
CA LEU A 98 1.75 13.78 -28.23
C LEU A 98 0.25 14.09 -28.02
N ASN A 99 -0.06 15.15 -27.26
CA ASN A 99 -1.41 15.51 -26.88
C ASN A 99 -2.16 14.36 -26.17
N ASP A 100 -3.42 14.14 -26.54
CA ASP A 100 -4.30 13.20 -25.87
C ASP A 100 -4.14 11.78 -26.45
N VAL A 101 -3.74 10.85 -25.59
CA VAL A 101 -3.57 9.42 -25.89
C VAL A 101 -4.58 8.61 -25.07
N GLN A 102 -5.27 7.67 -25.70
CA GLN A 102 -6.17 6.76 -24.98
C GLN A 102 -5.38 5.86 -24.05
N ALA A 103 -5.75 5.82 -22.76
CA ALA A 103 -5.10 5.01 -21.74
C ALA A 103 -6.08 4.04 -21.06
N ALA A 104 -7.28 4.49 -20.71
CA ALA A 104 -8.27 3.63 -20.06
C ALA A 104 -8.71 2.49 -20.99
N GLY A 105 -8.84 1.30 -20.42
CA GLY A 105 -9.20 0.09 -21.17
C GLY A 105 -7.99 -0.64 -21.79
N LEU A 106 -6.79 -0.06 -21.72
CA LEU A 106 -5.55 -0.68 -22.21
C LEU A 106 -4.73 -1.27 -21.06
N THR A 107 -3.93 -2.28 -21.38
CA THR A 107 -2.86 -2.70 -20.46
C THR A 107 -1.68 -1.72 -20.54
N PRO A 108 -0.79 -1.66 -19.52
CA PRO A 108 0.40 -0.83 -19.58
C PRO A 108 1.28 -1.08 -20.81
N GLU A 109 1.32 -2.32 -21.29
CA GLU A 109 2.06 -2.71 -22.49
C GLU A 109 1.40 -2.15 -23.75
N GLN A 110 0.08 -2.29 -23.87
CA GLN A 110 -0.68 -1.72 -24.99
C GLN A 110 -0.60 -0.20 -25.02
N LEU A 111 -0.64 0.45 -23.84
CA LEU A 111 -0.44 1.90 -23.75
C LEU A 111 0.96 2.29 -24.21
N ARG A 112 1.99 1.53 -23.80
CA ARG A 112 3.36 1.76 -24.27
C ARG A 112 3.44 1.73 -25.80
N ASP A 113 2.84 0.73 -26.43
CA ASP A 113 2.87 0.57 -27.88
C ASP A 113 2.10 1.70 -28.58
N THR A 114 0.97 2.12 -28.02
CA THR A 114 0.21 3.27 -28.52
C THR A 114 1.01 4.58 -28.43
N VAL A 115 1.69 4.79 -27.29
CA VAL A 115 2.55 5.96 -27.08
C VAL A 115 3.77 5.92 -28.02
N LEU A 116 4.35 4.73 -28.22
CA LEU A 116 5.46 4.51 -29.15
C LEU A 116 5.07 4.92 -30.59
N ASP A 117 3.92 4.46 -31.06
CA ASP A 117 3.45 4.77 -32.41
C ASP A 117 3.13 6.28 -32.59
N ALA A 118 2.58 6.90 -31.54
CA ALA A 118 2.35 8.35 -31.57
C ALA A 118 3.65 9.14 -31.57
N ALA A 119 4.67 8.71 -30.81
CA ALA A 119 5.95 9.39 -30.66
C ALA A 119 6.84 9.31 -31.91
N ARG A 120 6.72 8.27 -32.73
CA ARG A 120 7.45 8.11 -34.01
C ARG A 120 7.29 9.27 -34.99
N LYS A 121 6.22 10.04 -34.83
CA LYS A 121 5.97 11.24 -35.67
C LYS A 121 6.88 12.42 -35.31
N TYR A 122 7.44 12.42 -34.12
CA TYR A 122 8.15 13.55 -33.54
C TYR A 122 9.61 13.24 -33.22
N VAL A 123 9.94 11.98 -32.97
CA VAL A 123 11.30 11.55 -32.59
C VAL A 123 11.70 10.30 -33.34
N GLU A 124 12.97 10.24 -33.72
CA GLU A 124 13.58 9.04 -34.28
C GLU A 124 13.90 8.06 -33.13
N ASP A 125 13.42 6.81 -33.24
CA ASP A 125 13.65 5.73 -32.30
C ASP A 125 13.19 6.04 -30.85
N PRO A 126 11.90 6.40 -30.62
CA PRO A 126 11.38 6.66 -29.28
C PRO A 126 11.34 5.38 -28.46
N ASN A 127 11.77 5.45 -27.20
CA ASN A 127 11.71 4.32 -26.26
C ASN A 127 10.94 4.71 -24.99
N PRO A 128 9.61 4.65 -25.02
CA PRO A 128 8.76 4.94 -23.86
C PRO A 128 8.73 3.78 -22.86
N THR A 129 8.75 4.12 -21.58
CA THR A 129 8.49 3.21 -20.47
C THR A 129 7.27 3.68 -19.72
N VAL A 130 6.25 2.82 -19.59
CA VAL A 130 5.04 3.09 -18.83
C VAL A 130 5.12 2.39 -17.47
N ILE A 131 5.00 3.16 -16.40
CA ILE A 131 5.03 2.68 -15.02
C ILE A 131 3.71 3.08 -14.34
N VAL A 132 3.01 2.14 -13.74
CA VAL A 132 1.84 2.42 -12.92
C VAL A 132 2.35 2.80 -11.52
N LYS A 133 2.10 4.04 -11.09
CA LYS A 133 2.48 4.52 -9.76
C LYS A 133 1.41 4.20 -8.72
N GLU A 134 0.15 4.53 -9.03
CA GLU A 134 -0.96 4.31 -8.12
C GLU A 134 -2.18 3.80 -8.89
N ILE A 135 -2.81 2.78 -8.35
CA ILE A 135 -4.07 2.22 -8.88
C ILE A 135 -5.22 2.79 -8.05
N LYS A 136 -5.88 3.81 -8.57
CA LYS A 136 -7.05 4.45 -7.95
C LYS A 136 -8.38 4.03 -8.54
N SER A 137 -8.35 3.47 -9.76
CA SER A 137 -9.54 3.00 -10.48
C SER A 137 -10.17 1.77 -9.87
N ARG A 138 -9.38 0.94 -9.18
CA ARG A 138 -9.83 -0.33 -8.60
C ARG A 138 -10.14 -0.16 -7.12
N LYS A 139 -11.40 0.13 -6.80
CA LYS A 139 -11.90 0.30 -5.42
C LYS A 139 -13.11 -0.60 -5.19
N VAL A 140 -13.25 -1.06 -3.95
CA VAL A 140 -14.46 -1.68 -3.42
C VAL A 140 -14.94 -0.85 -2.24
N PHE A 141 -16.22 -0.88 -1.97
CA PHE A 141 -16.82 -0.11 -0.90
C PHE A 141 -17.35 -1.06 0.18
N ILE A 142 -17.18 -0.69 1.44
CA ILE A 142 -17.82 -1.36 2.54
C ILE A 142 -18.59 -0.34 3.39
N THR A 143 -19.82 -0.68 3.73
CA THR A 143 -20.72 0.19 4.49
C THR A 143 -21.50 -0.60 5.53
N GLY A 144 -22.01 0.09 6.53
CA GLY A 144 -22.81 -0.49 7.62
C GLY A 144 -22.01 -0.75 8.89
N GLN A 145 -22.33 -1.83 9.60
CA GLN A 145 -21.80 -2.13 10.94
C GLN A 145 -20.41 -2.79 10.89
N VAL A 146 -19.43 -2.06 10.38
CA VAL A 146 -18.01 -2.41 10.40
C VAL A 146 -17.22 -1.35 11.15
N GLU A 147 -16.03 -1.67 11.64
CA GLU A 147 -15.21 -0.72 12.38
C GLU A 147 -14.81 0.49 11.53
N LYS A 148 -14.43 0.28 10.29
CA LYS A 148 -13.97 1.33 9.36
C LYS A 148 -14.72 1.21 8.03
N PRO A 149 -15.93 1.78 7.92
CA PRO A 149 -16.61 1.85 6.64
C PRO A 149 -15.91 2.81 5.69
N GLY A 150 -15.93 2.53 4.37
CA GLY A 150 -15.31 3.40 3.37
C GLY A 150 -14.86 2.67 2.11
N PRO A 151 -14.18 3.37 1.21
CA PRO A 151 -13.56 2.79 0.03
C PRO A 151 -12.23 2.10 0.38
N TYR A 152 -11.99 0.92 -0.20
CA TYR A 152 -10.76 0.17 -0.07
C TYR A 152 -10.14 -0.11 -1.44
N PRO A 153 -8.84 0.09 -1.62
CA PRO A 153 -8.17 -0.22 -2.88
C PRO A 153 -8.09 -1.72 -3.10
N LEU A 154 -8.32 -2.14 -4.34
CA LEU A 154 -8.26 -3.54 -4.76
C LEU A 154 -6.95 -3.79 -5.53
N ASN A 155 -5.85 -4.01 -4.82
CA ASN A 155 -4.52 -4.20 -5.41
C ASN A 155 -4.25 -5.63 -5.89
N GLY A 156 -5.22 -6.54 -5.76
CA GLY A 156 -5.14 -7.95 -6.14
C GLY A 156 -6.49 -8.62 -6.01
N THR A 157 -6.48 -9.95 -5.98
CA THR A 157 -7.67 -10.74 -5.66
C THR A 157 -7.95 -10.65 -4.17
N VAL A 158 -9.04 -9.99 -3.80
CA VAL A 158 -9.48 -9.83 -2.41
C VAL A 158 -10.86 -10.44 -2.27
N THR A 159 -11.06 -11.25 -1.26
CA THR A 159 -12.36 -11.85 -0.95
C THR A 159 -13.15 -11.00 0.04
N VAL A 160 -14.45 -11.28 0.16
CA VAL A 160 -15.33 -10.58 1.11
C VAL A 160 -14.79 -10.67 2.54
N LEU A 161 -14.33 -11.85 2.97
CA LEU A 161 -13.76 -12.04 4.30
C LEU A 161 -12.51 -11.18 4.54
N GLN A 162 -11.62 -11.13 3.54
CA GLN A 162 -10.42 -10.31 3.62
C GLN A 162 -10.73 -8.81 3.69
N LEU A 163 -11.74 -8.36 2.94
CA LEU A 163 -12.19 -6.97 3.02
C LEU A 163 -12.72 -6.63 4.40
N ILE A 164 -13.59 -7.47 4.99
CA ILE A 164 -14.12 -7.27 6.35
C ILE A 164 -12.97 -7.23 7.36
N ALA A 165 -12.00 -8.15 7.27
CA ALA A 165 -10.83 -8.15 8.15
C ALA A 165 -9.99 -6.86 8.01
N THR A 166 -9.80 -6.37 6.78
CA THR A 166 -9.08 -5.11 6.51
C THR A 166 -9.85 -3.90 7.05
N ALA A 167 -11.18 -3.95 7.03
CA ALA A 167 -12.06 -2.92 7.60
C ALA A 167 -12.10 -2.94 9.15
N GLY A 168 -11.33 -3.82 9.79
CA GLY A 168 -11.26 -3.93 11.25
C GLY A 168 -12.24 -4.92 11.87
N GLY A 169 -13.00 -5.64 11.04
CA GLY A 169 -14.01 -6.61 11.50
C GLY A 169 -15.42 -6.03 11.59
N LEU A 170 -16.32 -6.86 12.06
CA LEU A 170 -17.72 -6.50 12.33
C LEU A 170 -17.84 -5.88 13.72
N ARG A 171 -18.74 -4.91 13.88
CA ARG A 171 -19.09 -4.34 15.18
C ARG A 171 -19.97 -5.29 15.99
N ASP A 172 -20.11 -5.00 17.28
CA ASP A 172 -20.83 -5.85 18.25
C ASP A 172 -22.30 -6.11 17.89
N PHE A 173 -22.95 -5.19 17.19
CA PHE A 173 -24.36 -5.29 16.79
C PHE A 173 -24.55 -5.60 15.30
N ALA A 174 -23.49 -5.96 14.59
CA ALA A 174 -23.57 -6.31 13.19
C ALA A 174 -24.30 -7.63 12.96
N ASP A 175 -25.24 -7.65 12.00
CA ASP A 175 -25.83 -8.90 11.55
C ASP A 175 -24.92 -9.62 10.56
N GLY A 176 -23.98 -10.37 11.09
CA GLY A 176 -23.03 -11.15 10.30
C GLY A 176 -23.64 -12.31 9.49
N LYS A 177 -24.98 -12.53 9.59
CA LYS A 177 -25.66 -13.57 8.80
C LYS A 177 -26.18 -13.04 7.47
N ASN A 178 -26.53 -11.76 7.43
CA ASN A 178 -27.23 -11.13 6.32
C ASN A 178 -26.37 -10.08 5.59
N ILE A 179 -25.08 -10.32 5.48
CA ILE A 179 -24.18 -9.46 4.70
C ILE A 179 -24.49 -9.65 3.22
N SER A 180 -24.53 -8.56 2.47
CA SER A 180 -24.78 -8.60 1.04
C SER A 180 -23.68 -7.90 0.25
N VAL A 181 -23.30 -8.49 -0.87
CA VAL A 181 -22.37 -7.90 -1.86
C VAL A 181 -23.16 -7.48 -3.08
N ILE A 182 -23.21 -6.20 -3.33
CA ILE A 182 -23.90 -5.61 -4.48
C ILE A 182 -22.86 -5.37 -5.58
N ARG A 183 -23.04 -6.01 -6.71
CA ARG A 183 -22.23 -5.87 -7.91
C ARG A 183 -23.03 -5.26 -9.03
N VAL A 184 -22.52 -4.20 -9.62
CA VAL A 184 -23.13 -3.56 -10.79
C VAL A 184 -22.29 -3.87 -12.02
N ARG A 185 -22.88 -4.55 -13.01
CA ARG A 185 -22.25 -4.78 -14.32
C ARG A 185 -23.23 -4.46 -15.42
N ASP A 186 -22.82 -3.69 -16.39
CA ASP A 186 -23.63 -3.33 -17.58
C ASP A 186 -25.04 -2.81 -17.23
N GLY A 187 -25.12 -2.01 -16.15
CA GLY A 187 -26.39 -1.48 -15.66
C GLY A 187 -27.29 -2.47 -14.92
N LYS A 188 -26.88 -3.73 -14.79
CA LYS A 188 -27.58 -4.77 -14.01
C LYS A 188 -26.95 -4.91 -12.63
N GLN A 189 -27.79 -4.99 -11.61
CA GLN A 189 -27.37 -5.24 -10.25
C GLN A 189 -27.51 -6.72 -9.93
N ALA A 190 -26.47 -7.31 -9.39
CA ALA A 190 -26.46 -8.65 -8.81
C ALA A 190 -26.17 -8.54 -7.31
N VAL A 191 -26.95 -9.22 -6.50
CA VAL A 191 -26.77 -9.28 -5.04
C VAL A 191 -26.33 -10.69 -4.68
N PHE A 192 -25.22 -10.78 -3.95
CA PHE A 192 -24.71 -12.04 -3.42
C PHE A 192 -24.83 -11.99 -1.90
N GLU A 193 -25.49 -12.99 -1.34
CA GLU A 193 -25.60 -13.14 0.12
C GLU A 193 -24.33 -13.75 0.68
N PHE A 194 -23.89 -13.24 1.83
CA PHE A 194 -22.70 -13.70 2.51
C PHE A 194 -22.96 -13.84 4.01
N ASN A 195 -22.77 -15.05 4.52
CA ASN A 195 -22.93 -15.37 5.93
C ASN A 195 -21.55 -15.53 6.58
N TYR A 196 -21.13 -14.51 7.33
CA TYR A 196 -19.85 -14.48 8.03
C TYR A 196 -19.74 -15.57 9.11
N GLN A 197 -20.84 -15.87 9.82
CA GLN A 197 -20.83 -16.85 10.90
C GLN A 197 -20.67 -18.28 10.38
N ASP A 198 -21.28 -18.61 9.24
CA ASP A 198 -21.15 -19.93 8.63
C ASP A 198 -19.74 -20.14 8.07
N LEU A 199 -19.14 -19.07 7.55
CA LEU A 199 -17.76 -19.12 7.07
C LEU A 199 -16.76 -19.40 8.20
N LEU A 200 -16.93 -18.75 9.35
CA LEU A 200 -16.11 -19.01 10.55
C LEU A 200 -16.23 -20.46 11.03
N LYS A 201 -17.39 -21.06 10.87
CA LYS A 201 -17.64 -22.49 11.19
C LYS A 201 -17.17 -23.43 10.08
N LYS A 202 -16.45 -22.91 9.07
CA LYS A 202 -15.96 -23.63 7.86
C LYS A 202 -17.09 -24.28 7.03
N ARG A 203 -18.29 -23.69 7.09
CA ARG A 203 -19.44 -24.10 6.28
C ARG A 203 -19.57 -23.15 5.07
N TYR A 204 -20.02 -23.69 3.96
CA TYR A 204 -20.35 -22.92 2.75
C TYR A 204 -19.23 -21.96 2.28
N LEU A 205 -17.99 -22.47 2.17
CA LEU A 205 -16.82 -21.69 1.77
C LEU A 205 -16.96 -21.02 0.38
N SER A 206 -17.85 -21.56 -0.46
CA SER A 206 -18.16 -21.00 -1.78
C SER A 206 -18.81 -19.60 -1.75
N GLN A 207 -19.35 -19.19 -0.58
CA GLN A 207 -19.89 -17.83 -0.41
C GLN A 207 -18.79 -16.77 -0.32
N ASN A 208 -17.55 -17.17 -0.03
CA ASN A 208 -16.43 -16.24 0.03
C ASN A 208 -15.93 -15.88 -1.37
N ILE A 209 -16.77 -15.11 -2.08
CA ILE A 209 -16.50 -14.69 -3.45
C ILE A 209 -15.36 -13.68 -3.53
N GLU A 210 -14.68 -13.67 -4.66
CA GLU A 210 -13.72 -12.61 -5.00
C GLU A 210 -14.47 -11.34 -5.37
N LEU A 211 -13.99 -10.24 -4.82
CA LEU A 211 -14.52 -8.90 -5.09
C LEU A 211 -13.97 -8.37 -6.41
N THR A 212 -14.82 -7.67 -7.12
CA THR A 212 -14.44 -6.94 -8.34
C THR A 212 -14.51 -5.43 -8.10
N PRO A 213 -13.74 -4.63 -8.85
CA PRO A 213 -13.81 -3.17 -8.75
C PRO A 213 -15.25 -2.67 -8.90
N GLY A 214 -15.68 -1.79 -8.00
CA GLY A 214 -17.03 -1.25 -7.95
C GLY A 214 -18.02 -2.03 -7.08
N ASP A 215 -17.62 -3.19 -6.52
CA ASP A 215 -18.46 -3.93 -5.59
C ASP A 215 -18.70 -3.13 -4.30
N THR A 216 -19.91 -3.23 -3.77
CA THR A 216 -20.29 -2.64 -2.48
C THR A 216 -20.72 -3.73 -1.52
N VAL A 217 -20.02 -3.85 -0.41
CA VAL A 217 -20.37 -4.78 0.68
C VAL A 217 -21.18 -4.03 1.72
N VAL A 218 -22.38 -4.53 2.00
CA VAL A 218 -23.32 -3.94 2.98
C VAL A 218 -23.43 -4.88 4.16
N VAL A 219 -23.11 -4.36 5.35
CA VAL A 219 -23.20 -5.07 6.63
C VAL A 219 -24.32 -4.45 7.46
N PRO A 220 -25.44 -5.13 7.62
CA PRO A 220 -26.56 -4.61 8.42
C PRO A 220 -26.27 -4.56 9.92
#